data_2b221f232e0d58c2d261069210dd9445
#
_entry.id   2b221f232e0d58c2d261069210dd9445
#
_cell.length_a   1.000
_cell.length_b   1.000
_cell.length_c   1.000
_cell.angle_alpha   90.00
_cell.angle_beta   90.00
_cell.angle_gamma   90.00
#
_symmetry.space_group_name_H-M   'P 1'
#
loop_
_entity.id
_entity.type
_entity.pdbx_description
1 polymer ?
#
loop_
_entity_poly.entity_id
_entity_poly.type
_entity_poly.pdbx_seq_one_letter_code
_entity_poly.pdbx_strand_id
1 'polypeptide(L)'
;MVEKKTNGQKIHDYVYNVKPILNKGGLFADGSKYYVSPQEPDVDQDVNVRFRTTADNVDEVFLIYNEEKIQMTKGSSNRIFDFYTATIPGGLPFIRYHFEIHSGRVTCFYDKLGPTKQNDREYDFEICPGFKVPEWAKGAVFYQIFVDRFCNGDTSNDVLDNEYAYIGTGSVQVKDWNQRPSIMDVGRFYGGDLQGVK
;
A
#
# COMPACT_ATOMS: atom_id res chain seq x y z
N MET A 1 -34.16 43.96 -15.00
CA MET A 1 -33.32 44.56 -13.93
C MET A 1 -32.63 43.39 -13.20
N VAL A 2 -31.31 43.29 -13.28
CA VAL A 2 -30.58 42.28 -12.50
C VAL A 2 -30.40 42.89 -11.09
N GLU A 3 -31.02 42.27 -10.10
CA GLU A 3 -30.94 42.67 -8.70
C GLU A 3 -29.49 42.65 -8.22
N LYS A 4 -28.97 43.78 -7.74
CA LYS A 4 -27.59 43.91 -7.26
C LYS A 4 -27.49 43.23 -5.89
N LYS A 5 -26.83 42.05 -5.84
CA LYS A 5 -26.60 41.31 -4.61
C LYS A 5 -25.80 42.15 -3.60
N THR A 6 -26.19 42.10 -2.34
CA THR A 6 -25.42 42.70 -1.24
C THR A 6 -24.08 41.99 -1.05
N ASN A 7 -23.13 42.61 -0.35
CA ASN A 7 -21.83 41.96 -0.07
C ASN A 7 -22.00 40.67 0.74
N GLY A 8 -22.96 40.60 1.67
CA GLY A 8 -23.27 39.36 2.41
C GLY A 8 -23.77 38.24 1.51
N GLN A 9 -24.68 38.54 0.57
CA GLN A 9 -25.16 37.58 -0.41
C GLN A 9 -24.05 37.10 -1.34
N LYS A 10 -23.13 37.99 -1.76
CA LYS A 10 -21.96 37.60 -2.58
C LYS A 10 -21.01 36.72 -1.82
N ILE A 11 -20.76 36.96 -0.53
CA ILE A 11 -19.93 36.10 0.32
C ILE A 11 -20.62 34.79 0.54
N HIS A 12 -21.91 34.75 0.83
CA HIS A 12 -22.70 33.53 0.97
C HIS A 12 -22.65 32.68 -0.31
N ASP A 13 -22.89 33.28 -1.47
CA ASP A 13 -22.83 32.60 -2.76
C ASP A 13 -21.41 32.11 -3.08
N TYR A 14 -20.39 32.91 -2.70
CA TYR A 14 -19.00 32.52 -2.85
C TYR A 14 -18.68 31.29 -1.96
N VAL A 15 -19.05 31.33 -0.68
CA VAL A 15 -18.84 30.22 0.26
C VAL A 15 -19.65 28.96 -0.16
N TYR A 16 -20.88 29.17 -0.66
CA TYR A 16 -21.74 28.10 -1.15
C TYR A 16 -21.21 27.45 -2.45
N ASN A 17 -20.63 28.29 -3.33
CA ASN A 17 -20.06 27.81 -4.61
C ASN A 17 -18.58 27.43 -4.52
N VAL A 18 -17.86 27.90 -3.50
CA VAL A 18 -16.55 27.33 -3.14
C VAL A 18 -16.82 26.10 -2.31
N LYS A 19 -16.89 24.94 -2.97
CA LYS A 19 -17.02 23.67 -2.26
C LYS A 19 -15.99 23.57 -1.15
N PRO A 20 -16.34 22.91 -0.05
CA PRO A 20 -15.41 22.70 1.04
C PRO A 20 -14.11 22.09 0.51
N ILE A 21 -12.99 22.55 1.05
CA ILE A 21 -11.66 22.01 0.74
C ILE A 21 -11.72 20.48 0.81
N LEU A 22 -11.22 19.81 -0.22
CA LEU A 22 -11.16 18.35 -0.25
C LEU A 22 -10.46 17.83 1.01
N ASN A 23 -11.19 17.11 1.84
CA ASN A 23 -10.65 16.50 3.05
C ASN A 23 -9.91 15.20 2.68
N LYS A 24 -8.63 15.32 2.41
CA LYS A 24 -7.78 14.19 2.04
C LYS A 24 -7.69 13.11 3.13
N GLY A 25 -7.83 13.47 4.41
CA GLY A 25 -7.84 12.51 5.51
C GLY A 25 -9.07 11.60 5.54
N GLY A 26 -10.14 11.98 4.83
CA GLY A 26 -11.33 11.13 4.66
C GLY A 26 -11.23 10.14 3.52
N LEU A 27 -10.33 10.36 2.55
CA LEU A 27 -10.11 9.48 1.42
C LEU A 27 -9.41 8.21 1.90
N PHE A 28 -9.95 7.03 1.54
CA PHE A 28 -9.32 5.79 1.96
C PHE A 28 -9.78 4.58 1.13
N ALA A 29 -8.80 3.75 0.76
CA ALA A 29 -8.91 2.37 0.34
C ALA A 29 -7.57 1.69 0.64
N ASP A 30 -7.56 0.42 0.99
CA ASP A 30 -6.34 -0.30 1.40
C ASP A 30 -6.21 -1.70 0.77
N GLY A 31 -7.07 -2.06 -0.17
CA GLY A 31 -7.09 -3.38 -0.77
C GLY A 31 -7.54 -4.52 0.16
N SER A 32 -7.94 -4.23 1.40
CA SER A 32 -8.50 -5.23 2.31
C SER A 32 -9.88 -5.72 1.85
N LYS A 33 -10.36 -6.80 2.47
CA LYS A 33 -11.70 -7.37 2.18
C LYS A 33 -12.86 -6.38 2.35
N TYR A 34 -12.64 -5.27 3.02
CA TYR A 34 -13.63 -4.20 3.19
C TYR A 34 -13.69 -3.27 1.99
N TYR A 35 -12.63 -3.25 1.18
CA TYR A 35 -12.48 -2.37 0.01
C TYR A 35 -12.34 -3.13 -1.30
N VAL A 36 -11.96 -4.42 -1.26
CA VAL A 36 -11.85 -5.30 -2.43
C VAL A 36 -12.49 -6.63 -2.13
N SER A 37 -13.44 -7.05 -2.94
CA SER A 37 -14.14 -8.32 -2.74
C SER A 37 -14.47 -9.01 -4.09
N PRO A 38 -14.03 -10.26 -4.28
CA PRO A 38 -13.13 -11.01 -3.42
C PRO A 38 -11.69 -10.47 -3.47
N GLN A 39 -10.89 -10.71 -2.40
CA GLN A 39 -9.47 -10.31 -2.39
C GLN A 39 -8.59 -11.19 -3.28
N GLU A 40 -8.98 -12.43 -3.46
CA GLU A 40 -8.32 -13.44 -4.30
C GLU A 40 -9.34 -13.94 -5.34
N PRO A 41 -9.67 -13.12 -6.36
CA PRO A 41 -10.66 -13.52 -7.37
C PRO A 41 -10.14 -14.69 -8.20
N ASP A 42 -11.06 -15.53 -8.69
CA ASP A 42 -10.78 -16.44 -9.78
C ASP A 42 -10.62 -15.65 -11.08
N VAL A 43 -10.05 -16.28 -12.13
CA VAL A 43 -9.72 -15.59 -13.38
C VAL A 43 -10.94 -14.90 -14.01
N ASP A 44 -12.10 -15.57 -14.00
CA ASP A 44 -13.33 -15.07 -14.62
C ASP A 44 -14.27 -14.37 -13.63
N GLN A 45 -13.80 -14.11 -12.41
CA GLN A 45 -14.63 -13.54 -11.35
C GLN A 45 -14.54 -12.02 -11.32
N ASP A 46 -15.71 -11.38 -11.26
CA ASP A 46 -15.83 -9.94 -11.07
C ASP A 46 -15.27 -9.51 -9.71
N VAL A 47 -14.66 -8.32 -9.67
CA VAL A 47 -14.09 -7.74 -8.44
C VAL A 47 -14.83 -6.46 -8.10
N ASN A 48 -15.48 -6.43 -6.94
CA ASN A 48 -16.08 -5.22 -6.39
C ASN A 48 -15.03 -4.40 -5.64
N VAL A 49 -14.87 -3.15 -6.06
CA VAL A 49 -13.94 -2.20 -5.45
C VAL A 49 -14.73 -1.12 -4.75
N ARG A 50 -14.32 -0.76 -3.54
CA ARG A 50 -14.93 0.26 -2.69
C ARG A 50 -13.94 1.36 -2.37
N PHE A 51 -14.44 2.58 -2.26
CA PHE A 51 -13.66 3.75 -1.86
C PHE A 51 -14.43 4.56 -0.82
N ARG A 52 -13.74 5.15 0.15
CA ARG A 52 -14.31 5.98 1.20
C ARG A 52 -13.90 7.44 1.03
N THR A 53 -14.83 8.34 1.28
CA THR A 53 -14.58 9.77 1.35
C THR A 53 -15.20 10.35 2.62
N THR A 54 -14.88 11.59 2.97
CA THR A 54 -15.68 12.33 3.96
C THR A 54 -17.08 12.57 3.38
N ALA A 55 -18.10 12.54 4.23
CA ALA A 55 -19.48 12.74 3.82
C ALA A 55 -19.66 14.10 3.12
N ASP A 56 -20.38 14.13 2.01
CA ASP A 56 -20.73 15.28 1.19
C ASP A 56 -19.54 16.18 0.77
N ASN A 57 -18.33 15.60 0.70
CA ASN A 57 -17.10 16.36 0.42
C ASN A 57 -16.59 16.22 -1.01
N VAL A 58 -17.05 15.23 -1.78
CA VAL A 58 -16.63 15.01 -3.17
C VAL A 58 -17.83 15.00 -4.12
N ASP A 59 -17.59 15.35 -5.38
CA ASP A 59 -18.62 15.35 -6.41
C ASP A 59 -18.71 13.99 -7.08
N GLU A 60 -17.54 13.46 -7.49
CA GLU A 60 -17.43 12.25 -8.26
C GLU A 60 -16.18 11.49 -7.85
N VAL A 61 -16.29 10.18 -7.89
CA VAL A 61 -15.18 9.25 -7.74
C VAL A 61 -15.15 8.33 -8.94
N PHE A 62 -13.98 8.18 -9.51
CA PHE A 62 -13.73 7.25 -10.62
C PHE A 62 -12.74 6.19 -10.18
N LEU A 63 -12.98 4.96 -10.61
CA LEU A 63 -12.03 3.87 -10.59
C LEU A 63 -11.35 3.82 -11.95
N ILE A 64 -10.03 3.92 -11.97
CA ILE A 64 -9.22 3.74 -13.16
C ILE A 64 -8.55 2.37 -13.03
N TYR A 65 -8.81 1.46 -13.96
CA TYR A 65 -8.16 0.15 -13.99
C TYR A 65 -7.69 -0.19 -15.41
N ASN A 66 -6.47 -0.63 -15.56
CA ASN A 66 -5.87 -0.98 -16.85
C ASN A 66 -6.17 0.04 -17.97
N GLU A 67 -6.17 1.35 -17.65
CA GLU A 67 -6.51 2.51 -18.51
C GLU A 67 -8.02 2.73 -18.76
N GLU A 68 -8.86 1.81 -18.34
CA GLU A 68 -10.32 2.01 -18.36
C GLU A 68 -10.77 2.87 -17.19
N LYS A 69 -11.74 3.75 -17.43
CA LYS A 69 -12.29 4.67 -16.41
C LYS A 69 -13.77 4.38 -16.16
N ILE A 70 -14.11 4.04 -14.92
CA ILE A 70 -15.49 3.79 -14.49
C ILE A 70 -15.87 4.82 -13.43
N GLN A 71 -17.01 5.47 -13.59
CA GLN A 71 -17.59 6.28 -12.52
C GLN A 71 -18.14 5.36 -11.42
N MET A 72 -17.69 5.59 -10.20
CA MET A 72 -18.14 4.81 -9.04
C MET A 72 -19.49 5.31 -8.55
N THR A 73 -20.34 4.39 -8.13
CA THR A 73 -21.66 4.71 -7.59
C THR A 73 -21.58 4.96 -6.10
N LYS A 74 -22.14 6.11 -5.65
CA LYS A 74 -22.30 6.39 -4.21
C LYS A 74 -23.31 5.39 -3.63
N GLY A 75 -22.87 4.58 -2.68
CA GLY A 75 -23.63 3.55 -2.01
C GLY A 75 -24.03 3.96 -0.59
N SER A 76 -23.50 3.27 0.40
CA SER A 76 -23.78 3.55 1.80
C SER A 76 -23.12 4.85 2.26
N SER A 77 -23.83 5.59 3.11
CA SER A 77 -23.34 6.80 3.76
C SER A 77 -23.64 6.74 5.24
N ASN A 78 -22.79 7.37 6.02
CA ASN A 78 -23.06 7.67 7.42
C ASN A 78 -22.79 9.16 7.69
N ARG A 79 -22.88 9.63 8.93
CA ARG A 79 -22.66 11.05 9.25
C ARG A 79 -21.24 11.54 9.00
N ILE A 80 -20.28 10.64 8.83
CA ILE A 80 -18.85 10.96 8.74
C ILE A 80 -18.30 10.64 7.35
N PHE A 81 -18.76 9.53 6.74
CA PHE A 81 -18.19 9.00 5.51
C PHE A 81 -19.25 8.62 4.48
N ASP A 82 -18.89 8.84 3.22
CA ASP A 82 -19.54 8.29 2.05
C ASP A 82 -18.71 7.15 1.47
N PHE A 83 -19.37 6.14 0.93
CA PHE A 83 -18.73 5.01 0.30
C PHE A 83 -19.19 4.88 -1.14
N TYR A 84 -18.23 4.71 -2.03
CA TYR A 84 -18.41 4.53 -3.46
C TYR A 84 -18.02 3.12 -3.85
N THR A 85 -18.71 2.54 -4.83
CA THR A 85 -18.45 1.18 -5.32
C THR A 85 -18.42 1.15 -6.83
N ALA A 86 -17.58 0.28 -7.40
CA ALA A 86 -17.56 -0.10 -8.80
C ALA A 86 -17.14 -1.56 -8.92
N THR A 87 -17.48 -2.18 -10.06
CA THR A 87 -17.13 -3.56 -10.36
C THR A 87 -16.16 -3.59 -11.53
N ILE A 88 -15.03 -4.26 -11.36
CA ILE A 88 -14.10 -4.61 -12.43
C ILE A 88 -14.54 -5.97 -12.97
N PRO A 89 -14.79 -6.12 -14.28
CA PRO A 89 -15.20 -7.40 -14.85
C PRO A 89 -14.11 -8.46 -14.76
N GLY A 90 -14.49 -9.70 -14.61
CA GLY A 90 -13.59 -10.86 -14.69
C GLY A 90 -12.97 -11.04 -16.07
N GLY A 91 -12.04 -11.99 -16.20
CA GLY A 91 -11.36 -12.31 -17.46
C GLY A 91 -10.08 -11.50 -17.70
N LEU A 92 -9.66 -10.65 -16.76
CA LEU A 92 -8.43 -9.88 -16.85
C LEU A 92 -7.27 -10.67 -16.21
N PRO A 93 -6.12 -10.82 -16.89
CA PRO A 93 -4.99 -11.59 -16.36
C PRO A 93 -4.27 -10.88 -15.21
N PHE A 94 -4.35 -9.56 -15.20
CA PHE A 94 -3.76 -8.70 -14.18
C PHE A 94 -4.52 -7.37 -14.12
N ILE A 95 -4.74 -6.86 -12.92
CA ILE A 95 -5.48 -5.61 -12.70
C ILE A 95 -4.57 -4.65 -11.94
N ARG A 96 -4.33 -3.48 -12.52
CA ARG A 96 -3.77 -2.31 -11.84
C ARG A 96 -4.83 -1.25 -11.75
N TYR A 97 -5.02 -0.66 -10.57
CA TYR A 97 -6.05 0.35 -10.41
C TYR A 97 -5.67 1.42 -9.38
N HIS A 98 -6.24 2.57 -9.58
CA HIS A 98 -6.20 3.70 -8.65
C HIS A 98 -7.53 4.44 -8.72
N PHE A 99 -7.68 5.47 -7.90
CA PHE A 99 -8.89 6.28 -7.88
C PHE A 99 -8.59 7.71 -8.32
N GLU A 100 -9.54 8.30 -9.04
CA GLU A 100 -9.55 9.72 -9.38
C GLU A 100 -10.77 10.36 -8.72
N ILE A 101 -10.55 11.42 -7.95
CA ILE A 101 -11.55 12.07 -7.11
C ILE A 101 -11.71 13.51 -7.55
N HIS A 102 -12.96 13.93 -7.80
CA HIS A 102 -13.29 15.30 -8.16
C HIS A 102 -14.06 15.99 -7.02
N SER A 103 -13.64 17.19 -6.66
CA SER A 103 -14.32 18.05 -5.72
C SER A 103 -14.19 19.52 -6.16
N GLY A 104 -15.25 20.07 -6.74
CA GLY A 104 -15.23 21.39 -7.38
C GLY A 104 -14.19 21.45 -8.51
N ARG A 105 -13.18 22.31 -8.35
CA ARG A 105 -12.08 22.46 -9.30
C ARG A 105 -10.87 21.59 -8.98
N VAL A 106 -10.94 20.78 -7.92
CA VAL A 106 -9.81 19.97 -7.46
C VAL A 106 -9.97 18.56 -8.02
N THR A 107 -8.92 18.09 -8.70
CA THR A 107 -8.74 16.68 -9.02
C THR A 107 -7.65 16.13 -8.11
N CYS A 108 -7.91 15.00 -7.49
CA CYS A 108 -6.99 14.28 -6.62
C CYS A 108 -6.98 12.81 -7.04
N PHE A 109 -5.80 12.20 -7.02
CA PHE A 109 -5.65 10.77 -7.23
C PHE A 109 -5.40 10.08 -5.88
N TYR A 110 -5.70 8.78 -5.82
CA TYR A 110 -5.46 7.97 -4.63
C TYR A 110 -4.94 6.60 -5.06
N ASP A 111 -3.78 6.24 -4.57
CA ASP A 111 -3.05 5.01 -4.82
C ASP A 111 -2.52 4.40 -3.50
N LYS A 112 -1.57 3.45 -3.55
CA LYS A 112 -0.94 2.84 -2.36
C LYS A 112 -0.26 3.86 -1.42
N LEU A 113 0.15 5.03 -1.93
CA LEU A 113 0.75 6.11 -1.14
C LEU A 113 -0.30 7.01 -0.47
N GLY A 114 -1.58 6.84 -0.85
CA GLY A 114 -2.67 7.71 -0.40
C GLY A 114 -2.97 8.84 -1.39
N PRO A 115 -3.51 10.00 -0.92
CA PRO A 115 -3.95 11.09 -1.80
C PRO A 115 -2.79 11.87 -2.43
N THR A 116 -2.69 11.85 -3.75
CA THR A 116 -1.66 12.48 -4.57
C THR A 116 -2.24 13.54 -5.53
N LYS A 117 -1.39 14.38 -6.10
CA LYS A 117 -1.80 15.35 -7.13
C LYS A 117 -1.72 14.77 -8.54
N GLN A 118 -0.87 13.78 -8.72
CA GLN A 118 -0.65 13.09 -9.99
C GLN A 118 -0.55 11.59 -9.65
N ASN A 119 -1.10 10.76 -10.51
CA ASN A 119 -0.94 9.32 -10.38
C ASN A 119 0.42 8.89 -10.91
N ASP A 120 1.09 8.01 -10.17
CA ASP A 120 2.25 7.26 -10.63
C ASP A 120 1.87 5.78 -10.61
N ARG A 121 1.91 5.15 -11.79
CA ARG A 121 1.49 3.75 -11.96
C ARG A 121 2.28 2.74 -11.11
N GLU A 122 3.47 3.10 -10.65
CA GLU A 122 4.27 2.27 -9.75
C GLU A 122 3.54 2.01 -8.43
N TYR A 123 2.71 2.97 -8.01
CA TYR A 123 1.96 2.91 -6.76
C TYR A 123 0.50 2.50 -6.92
N ASP A 124 0.06 2.10 -8.12
CA ASP A 124 -1.28 1.55 -8.31
C ASP A 124 -1.50 0.31 -7.43
N PHE A 125 -2.73 0.11 -6.98
CA PHE A 125 -3.16 -1.17 -6.39
C PHE A 125 -3.11 -2.26 -7.45
N GLU A 126 -2.81 -3.48 -7.02
CA GLU A 126 -2.65 -4.62 -7.92
C GLU A 126 -3.46 -5.81 -7.43
N ILE A 127 -4.12 -6.47 -8.37
CA ILE A 127 -4.81 -7.75 -8.16
C ILE A 127 -4.34 -8.71 -9.26
N CYS A 128 -3.99 -9.92 -8.85
CA CYS A 128 -3.61 -11.00 -9.75
C CYS A 128 -4.70 -12.09 -9.71
N PRO A 129 -5.71 -12.04 -10.60
CA PRO A 129 -6.77 -13.05 -10.63
C PRO A 129 -6.20 -14.45 -10.82
N GLY A 130 -6.79 -15.44 -10.15
CA GLY A 130 -6.30 -16.82 -10.15
C GLY A 130 -5.13 -17.10 -9.21
N PHE A 131 -4.48 -16.07 -8.65
CA PHE A 131 -3.47 -16.25 -7.61
C PHE A 131 -4.12 -16.45 -6.24
N LYS A 132 -3.80 -17.55 -5.57
CA LYS A 132 -4.29 -17.86 -4.23
C LYS A 132 -3.14 -17.95 -3.25
N VAL A 133 -3.20 -17.19 -2.18
CA VAL A 133 -2.25 -17.31 -1.08
C VAL A 133 -2.52 -18.62 -0.32
N PRO A 134 -1.52 -19.45 -0.06
CA PRO A 134 -1.70 -20.65 0.75
C PRO A 134 -2.28 -20.34 2.13
N GLU A 135 -3.25 -21.11 2.61
CA GLU A 135 -3.95 -20.85 3.88
C GLU A 135 -2.99 -20.76 5.08
N TRP A 136 -1.92 -21.56 5.08
CA TRP A 136 -0.92 -21.54 6.16
C TRP A 136 -0.15 -20.21 6.24
N ALA A 137 -0.06 -19.45 5.13
CA ALA A 137 0.65 -18.16 5.09
C ALA A 137 -0.24 -16.99 5.54
N LYS A 138 -1.58 -17.17 5.51
CA LYS A 138 -2.54 -16.11 5.88
C LYS A 138 -2.50 -15.87 7.38
N GLY A 139 -2.07 -14.66 7.76
CA GLY A 139 -1.95 -14.28 9.18
C GLY A 139 -0.77 -14.93 9.92
N ALA A 140 0.11 -15.63 9.20
CA ALA A 140 1.30 -16.21 9.81
C ALA A 140 2.28 -15.13 10.29
N VAL A 141 2.93 -15.40 11.41
CA VAL A 141 4.05 -14.59 11.90
C VAL A 141 5.34 -15.27 11.48
N PHE A 142 6.17 -14.55 10.74
CA PHE A 142 7.48 -15.03 10.29
C PHE A 142 8.57 -14.44 11.17
N TYR A 143 9.46 -15.28 11.66
CA TYR A 143 10.67 -14.86 12.36
C TYR A 143 11.89 -15.29 11.55
N GLN A 144 12.58 -14.30 10.97
CA GLN A 144 13.79 -14.54 10.18
C GLN A 144 15.01 -14.52 11.09
N ILE A 145 15.78 -15.61 11.09
CA ILE A 145 17.03 -15.73 11.84
C ILE A 145 18.18 -15.60 10.85
N PHE A 146 19.05 -14.59 11.08
CA PHE A 146 20.35 -14.52 10.42
C PHE A 146 21.33 -15.37 11.24
N VAL A 147 21.49 -16.62 10.85
CA VAL A 147 22.11 -17.70 11.64
C VAL A 147 23.48 -17.30 12.20
N ASP A 148 24.39 -16.79 11.35
CA ASP A 148 25.73 -16.37 11.74
C ASP A 148 25.77 -15.38 12.92
N ARG A 149 24.71 -14.60 13.11
CA ARG A 149 24.63 -13.52 14.10
C ARG A 149 23.56 -13.74 15.17
N PHE A 150 23.10 -14.96 15.32
CA PHE A 150 22.04 -15.29 16.29
C PHE A 150 22.59 -15.92 17.56
N CYS A 151 23.21 -17.08 17.46
CA CYS A 151 23.83 -17.79 18.58
C CYS A 151 24.84 -18.80 18.07
N ASN A 152 26.02 -18.85 18.69
CA ASN A 152 27.02 -19.87 18.41
C ASN A 152 26.80 -21.07 19.35
N GLY A 153 26.35 -22.20 18.81
CA GLY A 153 26.10 -23.42 19.57
C GLY A 153 27.23 -24.42 19.51
N ASP A 154 28.12 -24.33 18.51
CA ASP A 154 29.26 -25.21 18.30
C ASP A 154 30.44 -24.45 17.73
N THR A 155 31.37 -24.06 18.60
CA THR A 155 32.56 -23.29 18.19
C THR A 155 33.56 -24.06 17.34
N SER A 156 33.37 -25.37 17.14
CA SER A 156 34.28 -26.19 16.33
C SER A 156 34.08 -25.96 14.82
N ASN A 157 32.97 -25.39 14.43
CA ASN A 157 32.63 -25.06 13.04
C ASN A 157 32.80 -23.58 12.69
N ASP A 158 33.35 -22.77 13.60
CA ASP A 158 33.57 -21.34 13.38
C ASP A 158 34.48 -21.07 12.19
N VAL A 159 34.11 -20.09 11.36
CA VAL A 159 34.94 -19.63 10.26
C VAL A 159 36.19 -18.92 10.80
N LEU A 160 37.36 -19.38 10.35
CA LEU A 160 38.64 -18.84 10.80
C LEU A 160 39.07 -17.64 9.94
N ASP A 161 40.03 -16.85 10.47
CA ASP A 161 40.62 -15.73 9.74
C ASP A 161 41.27 -16.22 8.43
N ASN A 162 40.91 -15.59 7.30
CA ASN A 162 41.40 -15.92 5.96
C ASN A 162 41.09 -17.33 5.45
N GLU A 163 40.10 -18.01 6.03
CA GLU A 163 39.64 -19.33 5.53
C GLU A 163 38.95 -19.22 4.18
N TYR A 164 38.21 -18.14 3.97
CA TYR A 164 37.53 -17.80 2.71
C TYR A 164 37.93 -16.41 2.23
N ALA A 165 37.79 -16.19 0.93
CA ALA A 165 37.85 -14.84 0.35
C ALA A 165 36.57 -14.55 -0.42
N TYR A 166 35.94 -13.39 -0.16
CA TYR A 166 34.77 -12.91 -0.85
C TYR A 166 35.00 -11.47 -1.31
N ILE A 167 34.82 -11.22 -2.59
CA ILE A 167 35.04 -9.90 -3.24
C ILE A 167 36.43 -9.32 -2.87
N GLY A 168 37.46 -10.16 -2.87
CA GLY A 168 38.84 -9.75 -2.58
C GLY A 168 39.14 -9.48 -1.11
N THR A 169 38.22 -9.76 -0.20
CA THR A 169 38.39 -9.62 1.26
C THR A 169 38.41 -10.99 1.91
N GLY A 170 39.44 -11.27 2.75
CA GLY A 170 39.49 -12.51 3.53
C GLY A 170 38.45 -12.52 4.64
N SER A 171 38.06 -13.74 5.06
CA SER A 171 37.19 -13.93 6.24
C SER A 171 37.89 -13.47 7.50
N VAL A 172 37.14 -12.89 8.44
CA VAL A 172 37.57 -12.45 9.75
C VAL A 172 36.61 -12.99 10.81
N GLN A 173 37.13 -13.77 11.76
CA GLN A 173 36.33 -14.24 12.89
C GLN A 173 36.07 -13.09 13.87
N VAL A 174 34.81 -12.81 14.17
CA VAL A 174 34.41 -11.82 15.18
C VAL A 174 34.45 -12.49 16.56
N LYS A 175 35.34 -12.04 17.43
CA LYS A 175 35.51 -12.58 18.80
C LYS A 175 34.63 -11.88 19.84
N ASP A 176 34.25 -10.64 19.59
CA ASP A 176 33.38 -9.87 20.47
C ASP A 176 31.96 -9.78 19.83
N TRP A 177 31.05 -10.59 20.33
CA TRP A 177 29.63 -10.61 19.89
C TRP A 177 28.87 -9.29 20.18
N ASN A 178 29.40 -8.42 21.06
CA ASN A 178 28.81 -7.10 21.31
C ASN A 178 29.24 -6.07 20.26
N GLN A 179 30.19 -6.40 19.39
CA GLN A 179 30.58 -5.54 18.29
C GLN A 179 29.40 -5.32 17.34
N ARG A 180 29.03 -4.05 17.12
CA ARG A 180 27.97 -3.72 16.19
C ARG A 180 28.40 -4.04 14.76
N PRO A 181 27.57 -4.81 14.01
CA PRO A 181 27.83 -5.06 12.59
C PRO A 181 27.72 -3.77 11.78
N SER A 182 28.58 -3.65 10.77
CA SER A 182 28.56 -2.57 9.78
C SER A 182 28.05 -3.10 8.45
N ILE A 183 27.49 -2.24 7.60
CA ILE A 183 27.06 -2.58 6.24
C ILE A 183 28.24 -3.08 5.37
N MET A 184 29.46 -2.76 5.75
CA MET A 184 30.69 -3.18 5.05
C MET A 184 31.31 -4.46 5.62
N ASP A 185 30.65 -5.12 6.59
CA ASP A 185 31.17 -6.31 7.27
C ASP A 185 30.85 -7.61 6.50
N VAL A 186 31.00 -7.58 5.18
CA VAL A 186 30.71 -8.75 4.32
C VAL A 186 31.66 -9.93 4.52
N GLY A 187 32.86 -9.69 5.05
CA GLY A 187 33.85 -10.72 5.35
C GLY A 187 33.94 -11.10 6.83
N ARG A 188 33.06 -10.56 7.71
CA ARG A 188 33.09 -10.83 9.15
C ARG A 188 32.07 -11.87 9.54
N PHE A 189 32.52 -12.93 10.20
CA PHE A 189 31.73 -14.06 10.66
C PHE A 189 31.69 -14.10 12.18
N TYR A 190 30.49 -14.19 12.73
CA TYR A 190 30.23 -14.23 14.17
C TYR A 190 30.20 -15.66 14.71
N GLY A 191 30.12 -16.65 13.82
CA GLY A 191 30.16 -18.07 14.18
C GLY A 191 28.81 -18.63 14.66
N GLY A 192 27.73 -17.89 14.48
CA GLY A 192 26.40 -18.46 14.74
C GLY A 192 26.10 -19.62 13.80
N ASP A 193 25.43 -20.66 14.33
CA ASP A 193 25.16 -21.90 13.63
C ASP A 193 23.75 -22.46 13.89
N LEU A 194 23.41 -23.55 13.21
CA LEU A 194 22.10 -24.18 13.39
C LEU A 194 21.94 -24.83 14.78
N GLN A 195 23.03 -25.19 15.43
CA GLN A 195 22.99 -25.70 16.81
C GLN A 195 22.61 -24.56 17.78
N GLY A 196 23.09 -23.35 17.53
CA GLY A 196 22.70 -22.18 18.29
C GLY A 196 21.27 -21.69 18.05
N VAL A 197 20.67 -22.05 16.91
CA VAL A 197 19.25 -21.76 16.62
C VAL A 197 18.33 -22.76 17.32
N LYS A 198 18.79 -23.98 17.61
CA LYS A 198 18.00 -25.06 18.22
C LYS A 198 17.74 -24.86 19.70
#